data_0f91659269cb89addf93a09a2f99346f
#
_entry.id   0f91659269cb89addf93a09a2f99346f
#
_cell.length_a   1.000
_cell.length_b   1.000
_cell.length_c   1.000
_cell.angle_alpha   90.00
_cell.angle_beta   90.00
_cell.angle_gamma   90.00
#
_symmetry.space_group_name_H-M   'P 1'
#
loop_
_entity.id
_entity.type
_entity.pdbx_description
1 polymer ?
#
loop_
_entity_poly.entity_id
_entity_poly.type
_entity_poly.pdbx_seq_one_letter_code
_entity_poly.pdbx_strand_id
1 'polypeptide(L)'
;HCQCRRQRQMCIRDRNLLVLRFANRFVNSQWDQSCIDHVQITVAEKVGIEGRWAYYDGVGQLRDMVQNHLMQLLCLVAMEPPNSLEAESIRDEKVKIVKALRPVDPATVKEHVVRGQYSQGVINGQAVPGYLEEEGCATSASDTETFVAIKAYVDNWRWSGVPFYLRTGKRMPDKVTEIIIQYKALPHHIFGEGESA
;
A
#
# COMPACT_ATOMS: atom_id res chain seq x y z
N HIS A 1 -1.54 17.24 19.57
CA HIS A 1 -1.74 18.18 18.45
C HIS A 1 -1.12 17.74 17.12
N CYS A 2 -0.06 16.93 17.12
CA CYS A 2 0.60 16.46 15.87
C CYS A 2 -0.17 15.34 15.14
N GLN A 3 -0.86 14.47 15.86
CA GLN A 3 -1.71 13.41 15.29
C GLN A 3 -2.90 13.98 14.49
N CYS A 4 -3.50 15.10 14.95
CA CYS A 4 -4.64 15.70 14.29
C CYS A 4 -4.30 16.31 12.90
N ARG A 5 -3.07 16.81 12.69
CA ARG A 5 -2.64 17.31 11.37
C ARG A 5 -2.37 16.19 10.36
N ARG A 6 -1.79 15.07 10.80
CA ARG A 6 -1.58 13.89 9.92
C ARG A 6 -2.90 13.24 9.53
N GLN A 7 -3.84 13.12 10.46
CA GLN A 7 -5.19 12.63 10.16
C GLN A 7 -5.94 13.53 9.18
N ARG A 8 -5.83 14.86 9.28
CA ARG A 8 -6.45 15.79 8.31
C ARG A 8 -5.86 15.65 6.90
N GLN A 9 -4.56 15.41 6.76
CA GLN A 9 -3.93 15.19 5.45
C GLN A 9 -4.35 13.86 4.81
N MET A 10 -4.50 12.80 5.59
CA MET A 10 -5.10 11.54 5.12
C MET A 10 -6.56 11.75 4.71
N CYS A 11 -7.35 12.49 5.47
CA CYS A 11 -8.76 12.78 5.15
C CYS A 11 -8.95 13.45 3.78
N ILE A 12 -8.03 14.31 3.32
CA ILE A 12 -8.15 14.97 2.01
C ILE A 12 -7.90 13.96 0.88
N ARG A 13 -6.86 13.12 0.97
CA ARG A 13 -6.58 12.07 -0.01
C ARG A 13 -7.68 11.00 -0.01
N ASP A 14 -8.12 10.60 1.17
CA ASP A 14 -9.21 9.66 1.39
C ASP A 14 -10.50 10.16 0.72
N ARG A 15 -10.85 11.42 0.93
CA ARG A 15 -12.04 12.04 0.34
C ARG A 15 -11.98 12.05 -1.20
N ASN A 16 -10.83 12.36 -1.79
CA ASN A 16 -10.66 12.36 -3.24
C ASN A 16 -10.87 10.97 -3.85
N LEU A 17 -10.39 9.92 -3.22
CA LEU A 17 -10.61 8.54 -3.67
C LEU A 17 -12.09 8.14 -3.53
N LEU A 18 -12.75 8.54 -2.46
CA LEU A 18 -14.18 8.30 -2.26
C LEU A 18 -15.03 9.02 -3.33
N VAL A 19 -14.68 10.27 -3.64
CA VAL A 19 -15.35 11.03 -4.71
C VAL A 19 -15.13 10.37 -6.06
N LEU A 20 -13.89 9.99 -6.40
CA LEU A 20 -13.60 9.28 -7.65
C LEU A 20 -14.45 8.02 -7.80
N ARG A 21 -14.55 7.22 -6.74
CA ARG A 21 -15.28 5.94 -6.77
C ARG A 21 -16.80 6.12 -6.74
N PHE A 22 -17.31 6.93 -5.82
CA PHE A 22 -18.72 6.93 -5.47
C PHE A 22 -19.53 8.07 -6.09
N ALA A 23 -18.88 9.16 -6.50
CA ALA A 23 -19.53 10.20 -7.29
C ALA A 23 -19.49 9.94 -8.81
N ASN A 24 -18.79 8.89 -9.24
CA ASN A 24 -18.60 8.56 -10.65
C ASN A 24 -19.17 7.16 -10.95
N ARG A 25 -20.38 7.12 -11.52
CA ARG A 25 -21.09 5.87 -11.82
C ARG A 25 -20.31 4.96 -12.77
N PHE A 26 -19.63 5.52 -13.76
CA PHE A 26 -18.83 4.74 -14.71
C PHE A 26 -17.70 4.00 -14.01
N VAL A 27 -16.93 4.70 -13.17
CA VAL A 27 -15.84 4.09 -12.39
C VAL A 27 -16.39 3.00 -11.47
N ASN A 28 -17.44 3.29 -10.73
CA ASN A 28 -17.99 2.34 -9.76
C ASN A 28 -18.57 1.06 -10.41
N SER A 29 -19.11 1.15 -11.65
CA SER A 29 -19.65 -0.02 -12.36
C SER A 29 -18.59 -1.01 -12.83
N GLN A 30 -17.32 -0.60 -12.88
CA GLN A 30 -16.20 -1.44 -13.31
C GLN A 30 -15.24 -1.77 -12.15
N TRP A 31 -15.65 -1.44 -10.91
CA TRP A 31 -14.78 -1.52 -9.73
C TRP A 31 -14.95 -2.83 -8.98
N ASP A 32 -14.74 -3.95 -9.67
CA ASP A 32 -14.87 -5.28 -9.12
C ASP A 32 -14.01 -6.33 -9.86
N GLN A 33 -14.07 -7.56 -9.39
CA GLN A 33 -13.33 -8.71 -9.93
C GLN A 33 -13.69 -9.07 -11.38
N SER A 34 -14.78 -8.58 -11.95
CA SER A 34 -15.13 -8.84 -13.35
C SER A 34 -14.26 -8.03 -14.32
N CYS A 35 -13.88 -6.81 -13.93
CA CYS A 35 -13.12 -5.87 -14.76
C CYS A 35 -11.67 -5.69 -14.31
N ILE A 36 -11.39 -5.79 -13.00
CA ILE A 36 -10.05 -5.53 -12.45
C ILE A 36 -9.23 -6.81 -12.41
N ASP A 37 -8.00 -6.73 -12.94
CA ASP A 37 -7.01 -7.80 -12.90
C ASP A 37 -6.27 -7.79 -11.56
N HIS A 38 -5.70 -6.64 -11.19
CA HIS A 38 -5.03 -6.46 -9.91
C HIS A 38 -5.00 -5.00 -9.47
N VAL A 39 -4.68 -4.80 -8.20
CA VAL A 39 -4.47 -3.48 -7.60
C VAL A 39 -3.06 -3.39 -7.05
N GLN A 40 -2.34 -2.27 -7.31
CA GLN A 40 -1.04 -2.00 -6.70
C GLN A 40 -1.14 -0.74 -5.85
N ILE A 41 -0.69 -0.81 -4.60
CA ILE A 41 -0.64 0.30 -3.66
C ILE A 41 0.80 0.47 -3.21
N THR A 42 1.43 1.58 -3.60
CA THR A 42 2.83 1.87 -3.29
C THR A 42 2.93 3.12 -2.43
N VAL A 43 3.66 3.01 -1.31
CA VAL A 43 4.08 4.16 -0.50
C VAL A 43 5.58 4.08 -0.30
N ALA A 44 6.33 4.84 -1.09
CA ALA A 44 7.78 4.88 -1.08
C ALA A 44 8.30 6.16 -0.45
N GLU A 45 9.36 6.07 0.34
CA GLU A 45 10.02 7.18 1.00
C GLU A 45 11.50 7.28 0.56
N LYS A 46 11.96 8.49 0.18
CA LYS A 46 13.37 8.74 -0.14
C LYS A 46 14.28 8.72 1.09
N VAL A 47 13.72 9.11 2.22
CA VAL A 47 14.42 9.24 3.49
C VAL A 47 14.70 7.88 4.12
N GLY A 48 15.77 7.79 4.90
CA GLY A 48 16.06 6.66 5.78
C GLY A 48 15.30 6.79 7.11
N ILE A 49 15.92 6.33 8.18
CA ILE A 49 15.35 6.43 9.53
C ILE A 49 15.67 7.77 10.22
N GLU A 50 16.64 8.53 9.68
CA GLU A 50 16.99 9.89 10.10
C GLU A 50 17.13 10.04 11.62
N GLY A 51 18.07 9.31 12.23
CA GLY A 51 18.36 9.38 13.67
C GLY A 51 17.31 8.75 14.59
N ARG A 52 16.23 8.17 14.05
CA ARG A 52 15.18 7.50 14.83
C ARG A 52 15.39 6.00 15.01
N TRP A 53 16.66 5.57 14.98
CA TRP A 53 17.02 4.15 14.96
C TRP A 53 16.41 3.37 16.12
N ALA A 54 16.55 3.86 17.35
CA ALA A 54 16.03 3.19 18.54
C ALA A 54 14.50 2.96 18.54
N TYR A 55 13.74 3.89 17.93
CA TYR A 55 12.30 3.70 17.74
C TYR A 55 12.00 2.73 16.60
N TYR A 56 12.65 2.96 15.46
CA TYR A 56 12.32 2.23 14.24
C TYR A 56 12.71 0.75 14.31
N ASP A 57 13.82 0.43 14.96
CA ASP A 57 14.30 -0.94 15.10
C ASP A 57 13.31 -1.85 15.87
N GLY A 58 12.58 -1.27 16.83
CA GLY A 58 11.52 -1.99 17.53
C GLY A 58 10.16 -2.06 16.79
N VAL A 59 9.98 -1.29 15.73
CA VAL A 59 8.68 -1.17 15.03
C VAL A 59 8.71 -1.79 13.65
N GLY A 60 9.70 -1.45 12.82
CA GLY A 60 9.84 -1.89 11.44
C GLY A 60 8.81 -1.30 10.48
N GLN A 61 9.00 -1.55 9.19
CA GLN A 61 8.15 -1.03 8.12
C GLN A 61 6.72 -1.63 8.16
N LEU A 62 6.57 -2.85 8.64
CA LEU A 62 5.26 -3.49 8.77
C LEU A 62 4.34 -2.71 9.69
N ARG A 63 4.80 -2.38 10.91
CA ARG A 63 3.96 -1.67 11.89
C ARG A 63 3.88 -0.17 11.57
N ASP A 64 4.99 0.45 11.12
CA ASP A 64 5.03 1.88 10.85
C ASP A 64 4.16 2.26 9.63
N MET A 65 4.22 1.48 8.55
CA MET A 65 3.61 1.85 7.28
C MET A 65 2.49 0.90 6.82
N VAL A 66 2.68 -0.42 6.89
CA VAL A 66 1.67 -1.35 6.36
C VAL A 66 0.43 -1.33 7.24
N GLN A 67 0.57 -1.57 8.53
CA GLN A 67 -0.55 -1.65 9.47
C GLN A 67 -1.35 -0.35 9.55
N ASN A 68 -0.73 0.79 9.33
CA ASN A 68 -1.39 2.09 9.38
C ASN A 68 -1.78 2.60 7.99
N HIS A 69 -0.79 2.97 7.16
CA HIS A 69 -1.04 3.70 5.92
C HIS A 69 -1.56 2.83 4.78
N LEU A 70 -0.90 1.69 4.50
CA LEU A 70 -1.30 0.85 3.37
C LEU A 70 -2.64 0.18 3.60
N MET A 71 -2.90 -0.28 4.83
CA MET A 71 -4.18 -0.87 5.18
C MET A 71 -5.34 0.11 5.05
N GLN A 72 -5.13 1.41 5.38
CA GLN A 72 -6.14 2.43 5.16
C GLN A 72 -6.43 2.62 3.67
N LEU A 73 -5.39 2.68 2.83
CA LEU A 73 -5.55 2.82 1.38
C LEU A 73 -6.24 1.59 0.77
N LEU A 74 -5.83 0.37 1.17
CA LEU A 74 -6.48 -0.85 0.74
C LEU A 74 -7.97 -0.84 1.09
N CYS A 75 -8.32 -0.50 2.33
CA CYS A 75 -9.72 -0.43 2.74
C CYS A 75 -10.51 0.58 1.91
N LEU A 76 -9.96 1.76 1.64
CA LEU A 76 -10.62 2.79 0.81
C LEU A 76 -10.82 2.36 -0.64
N VAL A 77 -9.87 1.59 -1.18
CA VAL A 77 -9.99 1.01 -2.54
C VAL A 77 -11.04 -0.10 -2.56
N ALA A 78 -11.08 -0.93 -1.51
CA ALA A 78 -11.85 -2.17 -1.53
C ALA A 78 -13.27 -2.06 -0.95
N MET A 79 -13.56 -1.07 -0.07
CA MET A 79 -14.82 -0.97 0.66
C MET A 79 -16.03 -0.71 -0.23
N GLU A 80 -17.21 -1.06 0.24
CA GLU A 80 -18.48 -0.68 -0.36
C GLU A 80 -18.80 0.81 -0.12
N PRO A 81 -19.69 1.42 -0.91
CA PRO A 81 -20.15 2.77 -0.64
C PRO A 81 -20.76 2.87 0.76
N PRO A 82 -20.26 3.74 1.64
CA PRO A 82 -20.89 3.95 2.93
C PRO A 82 -22.23 4.67 2.76
N ASN A 83 -23.15 4.48 3.69
CA ASN A 83 -24.45 5.16 3.68
C ASN A 83 -24.36 6.68 3.93
N SER A 84 -23.26 7.15 4.53
CA SER A 84 -22.93 8.56 4.72
C SER A 84 -21.43 8.78 4.76
N LEU A 85 -20.98 10.04 4.61
CA LEU A 85 -19.56 10.39 4.72
C LEU A 85 -19.12 10.65 6.17
N GLU A 86 -19.91 10.27 7.15
CA GLU A 86 -19.54 10.33 8.55
C GLU A 86 -18.46 9.30 8.89
N ALA A 87 -17.63 9.63 9.86
CA ALA A 87 -16.45 8.83 10.22
C ALA A 87 -16.80 7.39 10.61
N GLU A 88 -17.93 7.19 11.32
CA GLU A 88 -18.38 5.86 11.74
C GLU A 88 -18.83 5.02 10.54
N SER A 89 -19.61 5.58 9.62
CA SER A 89 -20.07 4.87 8.43
C SER A 89 -18.90 4.41 7.55
N ILE A 90 -17.90 5.27 7.39
CA ILE A 90 -16.66 4.91 6.67
C ILE A 90 -15.88 3.84 7.43
N ARG A 91 -15.80 3.92 8.75
CA ARG A 91 -15.12 2.94 9.60
C ARG A 91 -15.76 1.56 9.49
N ASP A 92 -17.06 1.49 9.51
CA ASP A 92 -17.81 0.23 9.41
C ASP A 92 -17.52 -0.49 8.10
N GLU A 93 -17.48 0.23 6.98
CA GLU A 93 -17.12 -0.36 5.69
C GLU A 93 -15.64 -0.82 5.65
N LYS A 94 -14.70 -0.04 6.23
CA LYS A 94 -13.30 -0.46 6.36
C LYS A 94 -13.16 -1.73 7.20
N VAL A 95 -13.89 -1.85 8.30
CA VAL A 95 -13.87 -3.05 9.18
C VAL A 95 -14.33 -4.30 8.43
N LYS A 96 -15.33 -4.19 7.54
CA LYS A 96 -15.76 -5.32 6.70
C LYS A 96 -14.61 -5.81 5.81
N ILE A 97 -13.85 -4.90 5.21
CA ILE A 97 -12.68 -5.27 4.39
C ILE A 97 -11.60 -5.95 5.22
N VAL A 98 -11.25 -5.38 6.39
CA VAL A 98 -10.25 -5.98 7.27
C VAL A 98 -10.65 -7.40 7.70
N LYS A 99 -11.93 -7.62 8.00
CA LYS A 99 -12.46 -8.96 8.34
C LYS A 99 -12.45 -9.94 7.17
N ALA A 100 -12.51 -9.43 5.94
CA ALA A 100 -12.48 -10.23 4.71
C ALA A 100 -11.07 -10.44 4.16
N LEU A 101 -10.04 -9.86 4.77
CA LEU A 101 -8.66 -10.11 4.37
C LEU A 101 -8.31 -11.57 4.63
N ARG A 102 -7.76 -12.23 3.59
CA ARG A 102 -7.25 -13.59 3.72
C ARG A 102 -6.03 -13.59 4.62
N PRO A 103 -6.04 -14.38 5.70
CA PRO A 103 -4.85 -14.54 6.54
C PRO A 103 -3.69 -15.12 5.73
N VAL A 104 -2.48 -14.64 5.97
CA VAL A 104 -1.26 -15.23 5.41
C VAL A 104 -0.87 -16.42 6.26
N ASP A 105 -0.89 -17.61 5.66
CA ASP A 105 -0.49 -18.85 6.30
C ASP A 105 1.05 -18.88 6.45
N PRO A 106 1.60 -19.33 7.60
CA PRO A 106 3.03 -19.54 7.77
C PRO A 106 3.67 -20.43 6.70
N ALA A 107 2.94 -21.40 6.17
CA ALA A 107 3.44 -22.27 5.09
C ALA A 107 3.59 -21.53 3.74
N THR A 108 2.74 -20.55 3.47
CA THR A 108 2.71 -19.79 2.20
C THR A 108 3.26 -18.38 2.32
N VAL A 109 3.75 -17.97 3.49
CA VAL A 109 4.24 -16.60 3.72
C VAL A 109 5.29 -16.16 2.71
N LYS A 110 6.19 -17.05 2.29
CA LYS A 110 7.26 -16.75 1.31
C LYS A 110 6.73 -16.43 -0.09
N GLU A 111 5.52 -16.87 -0.42
CA GLU A 111 4.86 -16.59 -1.70
C GLU A 111 4.09 -15.27 -1.67
N HIS A 112 3.76 -14.81 -0.47
CA HIS A 112 2.91 -13.64 -0.25
C HIS A 112 3.63 -12.43 0.33
N VAL A 113 4.78 -12.62 0.98
CA VAL A 113 5.46 -11.54 1.70
C VAL A 113 6.96 -11.55 1.39
N VAL A 114 7.46 -10.40 0.96
CA VAL A 114 8.89 -10.12 0.83
C VAL A 114 9.25 -9.03 1.82
N ARG A 115 10.31 -9.24 2.60
CA ARG A 115 10.89 -8.23 3.48
C ARG A 115 12.33 -8.00 3.08
N GLY A 116 12.80 -6.77 3.21
CA GLY A 116 14.18 -6.40 2.94
C GLY A 116 14.65 -5.28 3.85
N GLN A 117 15.95 -5.14 3.96
CA GLN A 117 16.60 -4.06 4.67
C GLN A 117 17.55 -3.37 3.69
N TYR A 118 17.57 -2.02 3.65
CA TYR A 118 18.48 -1.33 2.73
C TYR A 118 19.93 -1.44 3.21
N SER A 119 20.82 -1.71 2.27
CA SER A 119 22.27 -1.67 2.44
C SER A 119 22.83 -0.33 1.95
N GLN A 120 24.13 -0.11 2.20
CA GLN A 120 24.84 1.01 1.60
C GLN A 120 24.66 1.04 0.08
N GLY A 121 24.58 2.22 -0.49
CA GLY A 121 24.35 2.39 -1.92
C GLY A 121 24.59 3.80 -2.40
N VAL A 122 24.10 4.09 -3.62
CA VAL A 122 24.18 5.43 -4.22
C VAL A 122 22.79 5.84 -4.68
N ILE A 123 22.33 7.02 -4.25
CA ILE A 123 21.08 7.63 -4.69
C ILE A 123 21.41 9.00 -5.31
N ASN A 124 21.06 9.20 -6.58
CA ASN A 124 21.32 10.44 -7.33
C ASN A 124 22.82 10.85 -7.31
N GLY A 125 23.74 9.88 -7.38
CA GLY A 125 25.19 10.13 -7.35
C GLY A 125 25.79 10.38 -5.97
N GLN A 126 25.01 10.35 -4.90
CA GLN A 126 25.46 10.51 -3.51
C GLN A 126 25.48 9.16 -2.79
N ALA A 127 26.57 8.85 -2.11
CA ALA A 127 26.65 7.69 -1.25
C ALA A 127 25.69 7.82 -0.06
N VAL A 128 24.95 6.77 0.22
CA VAL A 128 24.01 6.69 1.35
C VAL A 128 24.35 5.49 2.22
N PRO A 129 24.27 5.62 3.56
CA PRO A 129 24.57 4.52 4.46
C PRO A 129 23.50 3.43 4.38
N GLY A 130 23.91 2.20 4.70
CA GLY A 130 23.00 1.10 4.98
C GLY A 130 22.29 1.29 6.32
N TYR A 131 21.26 0.48 6.57
CA TYR A 131 20.45 0.55 7.78
C TYR A 131 21.27 0.41 9.07
N LEU A 132 22.23 -0.53 9.08
CA LEU A 132 23.11 -0.78 10.21
C LEU A 132 24.27 0.24 10.33
N GLU A 133 24.40 1.14 9.36
CA GLU A 133 25.40 2.21 9.32
C GLU A 133 24.77 3.59 9.62
N GLU A 134 23.45 3.63 9.84
CA GLU A 134 22.75 4.88 10.16
C GLU A 134 23.15 5.40 11.54
N GLU A 135 23.12 6.71 11.70
CA GLU A 135 23.43 7.37 12.98
C GLU A 135 22.51 6.88 14.09
N GLY A 136 23.07 6.52 15.22
CA GLY A 136 22.36 5.99 16.39
C GLY A 136 22.10 4.49 16.33
N CYS A 137 22.67 3.77 15.34
CA CYS A 137 22.64 2.33 15.32
C CYS A 137 23.38 1.75 16.54
N ALA A 138 22.66 1.01 17.38
CA ALA A 138 23.18 0.46 18.63
C ALA A 138 23.68 -1.00 18.50
N THR A 139 23.49 -1.64 17.34
CA THR A 139 23.85 -3.05 17.11
C THR A 139 24.36 -3.26 15.69
N SER A 140 25.27 -4.21 15.52
CA SER A 140 25.75 -4.66 14.22
C SER A 140 24.84 -5.70 13.55
N ALA A 141 23.77 -6.11 14.21
CA ALA A 141 22.85 -7.12 13.72
C ALA A 141 21.40 -6.73 14.09
N SER A 142 20.59 -6.48 13.10
CA SER A 142 19.14 -6.28 13.22
C SER A 142 18.46 -6.84 11.98
N ASP A 143 17.35 -7.57 12.21
CA ASP A 143 16.50 -8.14 11.16
C ASP A 143 15.29 -7.26 10.84
N THR A 144 15.28 -6.01 11.34
CA THR A 144 14.17 -5.08 11.15
C THR A 144 14.09 -4.67 9.70
N GLU A 145 12.93 -4.93 9.12
CA GLU A 145 12.68 -4.63 7.71
C GLU A 145 12.46 -3.13 7.48
N THR A 146 13.08 -2.62 6.41
CA THR A 146 12.91 -1.27 5.89
C THR A 146 12.18 -1.23 4.56
N PHE A 147 11.91 -2.41 4.00
CA PHE A 147 11.11 -2.64 2.80
C PHE A 147 10.18 -3.83 3.02
N VAL A 148 8.95 -3.69 2.56
CA VAL A 148 7.95 -4.76 2.58
C VAL A 148 7.14 -4.73 1.30
N ALA A 149 6.95 -5.90 0.70
CA ALA A 149 5.98 -6.14 -0.35
C ALA A 149 5.06 -7.30 0.06
N ILE A 150 3.76 -7.10 -0.09
CA ILE A 150 2.72 -8.08 0.29
C ILE A 150 1.77 -8.28 -0.86
N LYS A 151 1.47 -9.54 -1.18
CA LYS A 151 0.37 -9.95 -2.04
C LYS A 151 -0.79 -10.38 -1.15
N ALA A 152 -1.80 -9.51 -1.05
CA ALA A 152 -3.00 -9.73 -0.23
C ALA A 152 -4.21 -10.07 -1.08
N TYR A 153 -5.21 -10.71 -0.47
CA TYR A 153 -6.51 -10.98 -1.07
C TYR A 153 -7.63 -10.57 -0.12
N VAL A 154 -8.74 -10.09 -0.71
CA VAL A 154 -9.97 -9.77 0.01
C VAL A 154 -11.03 -10.78 -0.40
N ASP A 155 -11.40 -11.68 0.51
CA ASP A 155 -12.34 -12.76 0.26
C ASP A 155 -13.79 -12.28 0.42
N ASN A 156 -14.25 -11.53 -0.57
CA ASN A 156 -15.64 -11.11 -0.70
C ASN A 156 -16.06 -11.16 -2.18
N TRP A 157 -17.36 -10.95 -2.45
CA TRP A 157 -17.92 -11.04 -3.81
C TRP A 157 -17.29 -10.06 -4.79
N ARG A 158 -16.97 -8.83 -4.33
CA ARG A 158 -16.38 -7.79 -5.18
C ARG A 158 -14.95 -8.11 -5.61
N TRP A 159 -14.17 -8.72 -4.74
CA TRP A 159 -12.71 -8.85 -4.92
C TRP A 159 -12.21 -10.28 -5.00
N SER A 160 -13.12 -11.25 -5.10
CA SER A 160 -12.73 -12.67 -5.18
C SER A 160 -11.72 -12.92 -6.30
N GLY A 161 -10.54 -13.41 -5.94
CA GLY A 161 -9.46 -13.73 -6.88
C GLY A 161 -8.59 -12.55 -7.33
N VAL A 162 -8.93 -11.29 -7.00
CA VAL A 162 -8.13 -10.11 -7.36
C VAL A 162 -6.99 -9.93 -6.36
N PRO A 163 -5.72 -9.97 -6.78
CA PRO A 163 -4.59 -9.70 -5.91
C PRO A 163 -4.40 -8.20 -5.66
N PHE A 164 -4.08 -7.86 -4.43
CA PHE A 164 -3.66 -6.53 -3.99
C PHE A 164 -2.17 -6.58 -3.66
N TYR A 165 -1.35 -5.88 -4.44
CA TYR A 165 0.08 -5.74 -4.20
C TYR A 165 0.35 -4.49 -3.38
N LEU A 166 0.71 -4.66 -2.12
CA LEU A 166 1.06 -3.59 -1.20
C LEU A 166 2.58 -3.47 -1.14
N ARG A 167 3.12 -2.30 -1.36
CA ARG A 167 4.57 -2.09 -1.36
C ARG A 167 4.93 -0.80 -0.63
N THR A 168 5.90 -0.89 0.29
CA THR A 168 6.44 0.27 1.00
C THR A 168 7.90 0.06 1.33
N GLY A 169 8.66 1.15 1.38
CA GLY A 169 10.08 1.09 1.74
C GLY A 169 10.67 2.46 1.99
N LYS A 170 11.76 2.47 2.74
CA LYS A 170 12.65 3.61 2.95
C LYS A 170 13.84 3.55 1.99
N ARG A 171 14.55 4.66 1.80
CA ARG A 171 15.68 4.77 0.85
C ARG A 171 15.29 4.37 -0.58
N MET A 172 14.05 4.61 -0.97
CA MET A 172 13.59 4.38 -2.33
C MET A 172 14.05 5.55 -3.25
N PRO A 173 14.20 5.32 -4.57
CA PRO A 173 14.64 6.35 -5.50
C PRO A 173 13.77 7.61 -5.47
N ASP A 174 12.45 7.42 -5.35
CA ASP A 174 11.48 8.51 -5.33
C ASP A 174 10.47 8.39 -4.17
N LYS A 175 10.03 9.57 -3.69
CA LYS A 175 8.90 9.64 -2.76
C LYS A 175 7.61 9.53 -3.54
N VAL A 176 6.94 8.39 -3.44
CA VAL A 176 5.72 8.09 -4.19
C VAL A 176 4.62 7.62 -3.25
N THR A 177 3.41 8.09 -3.50
CA THR A 177 2.17 7.48 -2.96
C THR A 177 1.23 7.34 -4.12
N GLU A 178 1.04 6.12 -4.60
CA GLU A 178 0.22 5.83 -5.78
C GLU A 178 -0.66 4.59 -5.58
N ILE A 179 -1.77 4.58 -6.28
CA ILE A 179 -2.66 3.44 -6.41
C ILE A 179 -2.86 3.20 -7.90
N ILE A 180 -2.45 2.03 -8.38
CA ILE A 180 -2.64 1.60 -9.76
C ILE A 180 -3.75 0.56 -9.78
N ILE A 181 -4.77 0.80 -10.59
CA ILE A 181 -5.84 -0.15 -10.87
C ILE A 181 -5.61 -0.70 -12.27
N GLN A 182 -5.21 -1.95 -12.36
CA GLN A 182 -5.02 -2.62 -13.62
C GLN A 182 -6.31 -3.33 -14.02
N TYR A 183 -6.86 -2.93 -15.15
CA TYR A 183 -8.00 -3.63 -15.74
C TYR A 183 -7.54 -4.88 -16.48
N LYS A 184 -8.43 -5.86 -16.57
CA LYS A 184 -8.21 -7.07 -17.37
C LYS A 184 -8.00 -6.71 -18.83
N ALA A 185 -7.16 -7.48 -19.50
CA ALA A 185 -6.96 -7.35 -20.94
C ALA A 185 -8.28 -7.58 -21.70
N LEU A 186 -8.43 -6.88 -22.81
CA LEU A 186 -9.56 -7.11 -23.71
C LEU A 186 -9.50 -8.55 -24.25
N PRO A 187 -10.64 -9.24 -24.37
CA PRO A 187 -10.67 -10.64 -24.85
C PRO A 187 -10.21 -10.78 -26.31
N HIS A 188 -10.22 -9.69 -27.04
CA HIS A 188 -9.76 -9.66 -28.45
C HIS A 188 -9.23 -8.27 -28.81
N HIS A 189 -8.02 -8.23 -29.37
CA HIS A 189 -7.43 -7.01 -29.95
C HIS A 189 -7.85 -6.89 -31.40
N ILE A 190 -8.62 -5.83 -31.73
CA ILE A 190 -9.03 -5.50 -33.11
C ILE A 190 -8.07 -4.53 -33.81
N PHE A 191 -7.16 -3.93 -33.04
CA PHE A 191 -6.11 -3.04 -33.57
C PHE A 191 -4.84 -3.84 -33.83
N GLY A 192 -4.12 -3.53 -34.94
CA GLY A 192 -2.86 -4.19 -35.28
C GLY A 192 -1.75 -3.98 -34.23
N GLU A 193 -0.75 -4.87 -34.21
CA GLU A 193 0.43 -4.69 -33.39
C GLU A 193 1.14 -3.38 -33.77
N GLY A 194 1.15 -2.39 -32.84
CA GLY A 194 1.77 -1.08 -33.06
C GLY A 194 0.80 0.11 -33.06
N GLU A 195 -0.51 -0.10 -33.12
CA GLU A 195 -1.51 0.94 -32.91
C GLU A 195 -1.95 0.95 -31.44
N SER A 196 -1.16 1.60 -30.58
CA SER A 196 -1.60 1.97 -29.23
C SER A 196 -2.46 3.21 -29.30
N ALA A 197 -3.70 3.11 -28.83
CA ALA A 197 -4.57 4.27 -28.63
C ALA A 197 -4.05 5.17 -27.51
#